data_eba8ccc0f429ef4ffeb2aba421c13674
#
_entry.id   eba8ccc0f429ef4ffeb2aba421c13674
#
_cell.length_a   1.000
_cell.length_b   1.000
_cell.length_c   1.000
_cell.angle_alpha   90.00
_cell.angle_beta   90.00
_cell.angle_gamma   90.00
#
_symmetry.space_group_name_H-M   'P 1'
#
loop_
_entity.id
_entity.type
_entity.pdbx_description
1 polymer ?
#
loop_
_entity_poly.entity_id
_entity_poly.type
_entity_poly.pdbx_seq_one_letter_code
_entity_poly.pdbx_strand_id
1 'polypeptide(L)'
;MLSVLHIENIAVIEQAEILSNSVDEIIAQLGSRQSAAPDFTSSRTGLSVSDLFDEYSYIQSVRIPYLFSEILGERLTQNREILLKKYQERYANYMLTSGTDGDKVASVKEVIESYGNKNKEGSLYYAGTNGTDTNGQNGLVLNDVYEEHDEDGKIKDRTTVYDTLISDYVTLLNRKSDSLIDAAYCQYIIDTFSKAPDATENTAEARASVEAEISALQTRLDDLYQVLLVTMEEYNEYMCAVNVGVLSTTAVSARVNVKLYMMLGVVVFFILGVCGALL
;
A
#
# COMPACT_ATOMS: atom_id res chain seq x y z
N MET A 1 4.84 -1.54 -17.53
CA MET A 1 6.02 -1.89 -18.34
C MET A 1 6.53 -3.24 -17.83
N LEU A 2 5.77 -4.29 -18.14
CA LEU A 2 6.22 -5.67 -17.99
C LEU A 2 7.19 -5.92 -19.16
N SER A 3 8.41 -5.39 -19.04
CA SER A 3 9.49 -5.81 -19.92
C SER A 3 9.57 -7.32 -19.81
N VAL A 4 9.49 -7.99 -20.94
CA VAL A 4 9.80 -9.40 -21.14
C VAL A 4 10.95 -9.80 -20.23
N LEU A 5 10.64 -10.07 -18.94
CA LEU A 5 11.52 -10.81 -18.09
C LEU A 5 11.68 -12.15 -18.80
N HIS A 6 12.89 -12.48 -19.16
CA HIS A 6 13.25 -13.83 -19.63
C HIS A 6 12.87 -14.83 -18.52
N ILE A 7 11.58 -15.20 -18.53
CA ILE A 7 10.95 -16.07 -17.53
C ILE A 7 11.35 -17.55 -17.76
N GLU A 8 12.12 -17.82 -18.81
CA GLU A 8 12.48 -19.16 -19.27
C GLU A 8 13.20 -20.04 -18.22
N ASN A 9 13.69 -19.45 -17.13
CA ASN A 9 14.39 -20.19 -16.06
C ASN A 9 13.73 -20.04 -14.68
N ILE A 10 12.56 -19.40 -14.57
CA ILE A 10 11.84 -19.23 -13.31
C ILE A 10 10.88 -20.41 -13.13
N ALA A 11 10.78 -20.96 -11.91
CA ALA A 11 9.84 -22.03 -11.61
C ALA A 11 8.40 -21.60 -11.94
N VAL A 12 7.58 -22.49 -12.46
CA VAL A 12 6.21 -22.24 -12.94
C VAL A 12 5.36 -21.55 -11.84
N ILE A 13 5.53 -21.98 -10.58
CA ILE A 13 4.83 -21.39 -9.44
C ILE A 13 5.23 -19.92 -9.21
N GLU A 14 6.49 -19.58 -9.44
CA GLU A 14 6.97 -18.20 -9.31
C GLU A 14 6.44 -17.30 -10.42
N GLN A 15 6.24 -17.84 -11.61
CA GLN A 15 5.59 -17.13 -12.71
C GLN A 15 4.14 -16.79 -12.35
N ALA A 16 3.42 -17.74 -11.76
CA ALA A 16 2.05 -17.53 -11.28
C ALA A 16 2.00 -16.50 -10.14
N GLU A 17 2.96 -16.51 -9.20
CA GLU A 17 3.09 -15.49 -8.14
C GLU A 17 3.34 -14.09 -8.73
N ILE A 18 4.21 -13.95 -9.71
CA ILE A 18 4.49 -12.67 -10.38
C ILE A 18 3.23 -12.13 -11.06
N LEU A 19 2.49 -13.00 -11.77
CA LEU A 19 1.23 -12.61 -12.41
C LEU A 19 0.19 -12.17 -11.36
N SER A 20 0.02 -12.94 -10.29
CA SER A 20 -0.89 -12.60 -9.18
C SER A 20 -0.56 -11.24 -8.58
N ASN A 21 0.69 -11.02 -8.19
CA ASN A 21 1.13 -9.76 -7.59
C ASN A 21 0.93 -8.56 -8.54
N SER A 22 1.17 -8.75 -9.83
CA SER A 22 0.97 -7.69 -10.83
C SER A 22 -0.51 -7.32 -10.98
N VAL A 23 -1.39 -8.31 -10.93
CA VAL A 23 -2.85 -8.10 -10.99
C VAL A 23 -3.33 -7.40 -9.72
N ASP A 24 -2.86 -7.82 -8.54
CA ASP A 24 -3.21 -7.20 -7.25
C ASP A 24 -2.82 -5.72 -7.21
N GLU A 25 -1.63 -5.38 -7.72
CA GLU A 25 -1.16 -4.00 -7.79
C GLU A 25 -2.07 -3.14 -8.68
N ILE A 26 -2.50 -3.66 -9.83
CA ILE A 26 -3.43 -2.97 -10.72
C ILE A 26 -4.80 -2.79 -10.06
N ILE A 27 -5.35 -3.83 -9.42
CA ILE A 27 -6.62 -3.78 -8.70
C ILE A 27 -6.58 -2.70 -7.61
N ALA A 28 -5.52 -2.65 -6.81
CA ALA A 28 -5.36 -1.65 -5.75
C ALA A 28 -5.37 -0.20 -6.32
N GLN A 29 -4.70 0.01 -7.46
CA GLN A 29 -4.68 1.31 -8.14
C GLN A 29 -6.05 1.67 -8.74
N LEU A 30 -6.76 0.71 -9.33
CA LEU A 30 -8.09 0.92 -9.91
C LEU A 30 -9.14 1.22 -8.84
N GLY A 31 -9.11 0.52 -7.69
CA GLY A 31 -10.03 0.74 -6.58
C GLY A 31 -10.03 2.16 -6.06
N SER A 32 -8.85 2.78 -5.94
CA SER A 32 -8.73 4.17 -5.53
C SER A 32 -9.30 5.15 -6.54
N ARG A 33 -9.14 4.89 -7.84
CA ARG A 33 -9.64 5.75 -8.93
C ARG A 33 -11.13 5.61 -9.16
N GLN A 34 -11.66 4.40 -9.04
CA GLN A 34 -13.10 4.13 -9.10
C GLN A 34 -13.88 4.97 -8.10
N SER A 35 -13.39 5.06 -6.86
CA SER A 35 -14.00 5.85 -5.80
C SER A 35 -13.96 7.36 -6.07
N ALA A 36 -12.93 7.85 -6.78
CA ALA A 36 -12.75 9.26 -7.08
C ALA A 36 -13.62 9.77 -8.24
N ALA A 37 -13.97 8.91 -9.21
CA ALA A 37 -14.80 9.26 -10.36
C ALA A 37 -15.69 8.08 -10.79
N PRO A 38 -16.76 7.77 -10.03
CA PRO A 38 -17.59 6.61 -10.27
C PRO A 38 -18.35 6.66 -11.61
N ASP A 39 -18.64 7.84 -12.12
CA ASP A 39 -19.41 8.07 -13.37
C ASP A 39 -18.53 8.19 -14.62
N PHE A 40 -17.20 8.07 -14.48
CA PHE A 40 -16.30 8.19 -15.61
C PHE A 40 -16.39 6.96 -16.53
N THR A 41 -16.52 7.21 -17.83
CA THR A 41 -16.41 6.21 -18.89
C THR A 41 -15.56 6.75 -20.03
N SER A 42 -14.56 6.00 -20.45
CA SER A 42 -13.69 6.38 -21.58
C SER A 42 -14.46 6.40 -22.89
N SER A 43 -14.34 7.47 -23.65
CA SER A 43 -14.95 7.59 -24.97
C SER A 43 -14.24 6.75 -26.02
N ARG A 44 -12.95 6.45 -25.83
CA ARG A 44 -12.09 5.70 -26.77
C ARG A 44 -12.22 4.19 -26.59
N THR A 45 -12.35 3.71 -25.35
CA THR A 45 -12.47 2.27 -25.04
C THR A 45 -13.89 1.83 -24.75
N GLY A 46 -14.77 2.76 -24.39
CA GLY A 46 -16.14 2.48 -23.93
C GLY A 46 -16.21 1.84 -22.56
N LEU A 47 -15.09 1.74 -21.84
CA LEU A 47 -15.00 1.12 -20.51
C LEU A 47 -14.87 2.17 -19.41
N SER A 48 -15.50 1.88 -18.28
CA SER A 48 -15.33 2.61 -17.03
C SER A 48 -14.13 2.06 -16.24
N VAL A 49 -13.72 2.80 -15.19
CA VAL A 49 -12.73 2.27 -14.23
C VAL A 49 -13.28 1.04 -13.51
N SER A 50 -14.62 0.99 -13.27
CA SER A 50 -15.29 -0.15 -12.67
C SER A 50 -15.20 -1.40 -13.53
N ASP A 51 -15.45 -1.28 -14.85
CA ASP A 51 -15.37 -2.42 -15.76
C ASP A 51 -13.97 -3.04 -15.78
N LEU A 52 -12.93 -2.18 -15.76
CA LEU A 52 -11.54 -2.66 -15.68
C LEU A 52 -11.25 -3.31 -14.32
N PHE A 53 -11.71 -2.72 -13.23
CA PHE A 53 -11.58 -3.29 -11.89
C PHE A 53 -12.21 -4.68 -11.81
N ASP A 54 -13.40 -4.85 -12.35
CA ASP A 54 -14.14 -6.12 -12.35
C ASP A 54 -13.43 -7.19 -13.19
N GLU A 55 -12.88 -6.81 -14.35
CA GLU A 55 -12.13 -7.74 -15.21
C GLU A 55 -10.83 -8.22 -14.55
N TYR A 56 -10.04 -7.31 -13.96
CA TYR A 56 -8.84 -7.69 -13.21
C TYR A 56 -9.18 -8.50 -11.95
N SER A 57 -10.28 -8.15 -11.26
CA SER A 57 -10.76 -8.91 -10.10
C SER A 57 -11.20 -10.33 -10.47
N TYR A 58 -11.83 -10.51 -11.64
CA TYR A 58 -12.13 -11.83 -12.17
C TYR A 58 -10.88 -12.66 -12.43
N ILE A 59 -9.85 -12.06 -13.03
CA ILE A 59 -8.57 -12.75 -13.26
C ILE A 59 -7.97 -13.18 -11.91
N GLN A 60 -7.94 -12.29 -10.91
CA GLN A 60 -7.39 -12.56 -9.59
C GLN A 60 -8.18 -13.60 -8.81
N SER A 61 -9.50 -13.56 -8.87
CA SER A 61 -10.34 -14.44 -8.06
C SER A 61 -10.66 -15.80 -8.71
N VAL A 62 -10.49 -15.92 -10.01
CA VAL A 62 -10.88 -17.14 -10.76
C VAL A 62 -9.69 -17.75 -11.49
N ARG A 63 -9.03 -16.97 -12.37
CA ARG A 63 -7.99 -17.52 -13.26
C ARG A 63 -6.70 -17.85 -12.54
N ILE A 64 -6.24 -16.95 -11.67
CA ILE A 64 -5.02 -17.17 -10.87
C ILE A 64 -5.16 -18.36 -9.92
N PRO A 65 -6.23 -18.50 -9.10
CA PRO A 65 -6.43 -19.68 -8.26
C PRO A 65 -6.53 -20.99 -9.04
N TYR A 66 -7.17 -20.96 -10.23
CA TYR A 66 -7.22 -22.13 -11.11
C TYR A 66 -5.80 -22.56 -11.54
N LEU A 67 -4.97 -21.59 -11.99
CA LEU A 67 -3.58 -21.84 -12.36
C LEU A 67 -2.76 -22.44 -11.19
N PHE A 68 -2.88 -21.85 -9.99
CA PHE A 68 -2.23 -22.40 -8.80
C PHE A 68 -2.72 -23.83 -8.47
N SER A 69 -4.01 -24.09 -8.61
CA SER A 69 -4.57 -25.43 -8.37
C SER A 69 -3.96 -26.47 -9.29
N GLU A 70 -3.75 -26.16 -10.57
CA GLU A 70 -3.10 -27.07 -11.52
C GLU A 70 -1.62 -27.27 -11.21
N ILE A 71 -0.88 -26.18 -10.93
CA ILE A 71 0.55 -26.27 -10.59
C ILE A 71 0.77 -27.12 -9.33
N LEU A 72 -0.06 -26.93 -8.30
CA LEU A 72 0.05 -27.64 -7.02
C LEU A 72 -0.48 -29.08 -7.11
N GLY A 73 -1.58 -29.26 -7.85
CA GLY A 73 -2.17 -30.59 -8.06
C GLY A 73 -1.21 -31.53 -8.79
N GLU A 74 -0.57 -31.03 -9.84
CA GLU A 74 0.41 -31.77 -10.64
C GLU A 74 1.85 -31.68 -10.10
N ARG A 75 2.06 -30.93 -9.00
CA ARG A 75 3.38 -30.67 -8.37
C ARG A 75 4.46 -30.29 -9.38
N LEU A 76 4.13 -29.35 -10.24
CA LEU A 76 4.99 -28.92 -11.35
C LEU A 76 6.19 -28.12 -10.83
N THR A 77 7.38 -28.66 -11.01
CA THR A 77 8.64 -27.97 -10.69
C THR A 77 9.77 -28.47 -11.58
N GLN A 78 10.68 -27.58 -11.94
CA GLN A 78 11.91 -27.94 -12.67
C GLN A 78 12.99 -28.48 -11.72
N ASN A 79 13.08 -27.91 -10.52
CA ASN A 79 14.05 -28.31 -9.50
C ASN A 79 13.43 -28.22 -8.10
N ARG A 80 13.00 -29.36 -7.60
CA ARG A 80 12.36 -29.50 -6.30
C ARG A 80 13.22 -29.03 -5.13
N GLU A 81 14.52 -29.33 -5.15
CA GLU A 81 15.42 -29.00 -4.05
C GLU A 81 15.61 -27.47 -3.95
N ILE A 82 15.79 -26.78 -5.09
CA ILE A 82 15.90 -25.32 -5.13
C ILE A 82 14.60 -24.68 -4.67
N LEU A 83 13.46 -25.19 -5.15
CA LEU A 83 12.15 -24.69 -4.76
C LEU A 83 11.93 -24.82 -3.25
N LEU A 84 12.15 -26.01 -2.69
CA LEU A 84 11.99 -26.26 -1.25
C LEU A 84 12.90 -25.35 -0.41
N LYS A 85 14.18 -25.21 -0.80
CA LYS A 85 15.11 -24.32 -0.09
C LYS A 85 14.63 -22.89 -0.11
N LYS A 86 14.18 -22.37 -1.25
CA LYS A 86 13.68 -21.01 -1.38
C LYS A 86 12.46 -20.76 -0.47
N TYR A 87 11.49 -21.67 -0.48
CA TYR A 87 10.31 -21.50 0.36
C TYR A 87 10.60 -21.69 1.85
N GLN A 88 11.57 -22.53 2.23
CA GLN A 88 12.06 -22.63 3.60
C GLN A 88 12.72 -21.32 4.08
N GLU A 89 13.53 -20.68 3.24
CA GLU A 89 14.12 -19.37 3.54
C GLU A 89 13.04 -18.28 3.66
N ARG A 90 12.06 -18.25 2.75
CA ARG A 90 10.91 -17.31 2.83
C ARG A 90 10.10 -17.54 4.11
N TYR A 91 9.78 -18.79 4.44
CA TYR A 91 9.09 -19.15 5.68
C TYR A 91 9.81 -18.64 6.91
N ALA A 92 11.11 -18.90 7.01
CA ALA A 92 11.92 -18.45 8.13
C ALA A 92 11.94 -16.91 8.27
N ASN A 93 12.01 -16.18 7.15
CA ASN A 93 11.97 -14.73 7.12
C ASN A 93 10.60 -14.19 7.58
N TYR A 94 9.50 -14.76 7.12
CA TYR A 94 8.15 -14.35 7.54
C TYR A 94 7.92 -14.63 9.03
N MET A 95 8.38 -15.77 9.54
CA MET A 95 8.30 -16.11 10.97
C MET A 95 9.13 -15.14 11.82
N LEU A 96 10.33 -14.75 11.37
CA LEU A 96 11.15 -13.75 12.04
C LEU A 96 10.46 -12.37 12.07
N THR A 97 9.90 -11.94 10.96
CA THR A 97 9.15 -10.67 10.85
C THR A 97 7.94 -10.67 11.77
N SER A 98 7.14 -11.75 11.75
CA SER A 98 5.98 -11.91 12.63
C SER A 98 6.38 -11.90 14.11
N GLY A 99 7.50 -12.54 14.48
CA GLY A 99 8.04 -12.50 15.83
C GLY A 99 8.40 -11.08 16.25
N THR A 100 9.18 -10.38 15.42
CA THR A 100 9.59 -8.99 15.68
C THR A 100 8.40 -8.03 15.81
N ASP A 101 7.41 -8.14 14.92
CA ASP A 101 6.20 -7.32 15.00
C ASP A 101 5.33 -7.72 16.21
N GLY A 102 5.34 -9.00 16.59
CA GLY A 102 4.72 -9.47 17.83
C GLY A 102 5.28 -8.83 19.09
N ASP A 103 6.60 -8.70 19.19
CA ASP A 103 7.27 -8.03 20.30
C ASP A 103 6.93 -6.53 20.36
N LYS A 104 6.88 -5.87 19.19
CA LYS A 104 6.44 -4.46 19.10
C LYS A 104 4.97 -4.30 19.49
N VAL A 105 4.08 -5.19 19.05
CA VAL A 105 2.67 -5.22 19.47
C VAL A 105 2.54 -5.32 20.97
N ALA A 106 3.31 -6.21 21.62
CA ALA A 106 3.29 -6.35 23.07
C ALA A 106 3.74 -5.06 23.78
N SER A 107 4.80 -4.42 23.29
CA SER A 107 5.32 -3.17 23.85
C SER A 107 4.32 -2.01 23.69
N VAL A 108 3.71 -1.85 22.51
CA VAL A 108 2.70 -0.79 22.29
C VAL A 108 1.45 -1.04 23.12
N LYS A 109 1.02 -2.30 23.25
CA LYS A 109 -0.10 -2.69 24.10
C LYS A 109 0.12 -2.30 25.57
N GLU A 110 1.31 -2.57 26.11
CA GLU A 110 1.67 -2.18 27.47
C GLU A 110 1.56 -0.67 27.69
N VAL A 111 2.04 0.12 26.70
CA VAL A 111 1.91 1.57 26.71
C VAL A 111 0.44 2.00 26.72
N ILE A 112 -0.40 1.45 25.84
CA ILE A 112 -1.84 1.74 25.77
C ILE A 112 -2.54 1.41 27.09
N GLU A 113 -2.24 0.25 27.69
CA GLU A 113 -2.82 -0.17 28.98
C GLU A 113 -2.39 0.77 30.11
N SER A 114 -1.14 1.23 30.11
CA SER A 114 -0.65 2.21 31.09
C SER A 114 -1.39 3.55 30.97
N TYR A 115 -1.70 4.00 29.76
CA TYR A 115 -2.53 5.17 29.49
C TYR A 115 -3.96 5.00 30.03
N GLY A 116 -4.58 3.85 29.77
CA GLY A 116 -5.95 3.56 30.23
C GLY A 116 -6.08 3.49 31.74
N ASN A 117 -5.10 2.92 32.42
CA ASN A 117 -5.11 2.78 33.88
C ASN A 117 -4.88 4.13 34.60
N LYS A 118 -3.97 4.97 34.10
CA LYS A 118 -3.75 6.32 34.64
C LYS A 118 -4.98 7.23 34.52
N ASN A 119 -5.77 7.07 33.46
CA ASN A 119 -7.03 7.81 33.26
C ASN A 119 -8.13 7.41 34.26
N LYS A 120 -8.15 6.14 34.74
CA LYS A 120 -9.13 5.66 35.73
C LYS A 120 -8.86 6.18 37.13
N GLU A 121 -7.62 6.46 37.47
CA GLU A 121 -7.22 6.93 38.78
C GLU A 121 -7.29 8.46 38.96
N GLY A 122 -7.73 9.22 37.96
CA GLY A 122 -7.84 10.69 38.08
C GLY A 122 -6.50 11.44 38.22
N SER A 123 -5.39 10.72 38.21
CA SER A 123 -4.03 11.19 38.49
C SER A 123 -3.37 11.99 37.37
N LEU A 124 -3.96 12.05 36.19
CA LEU A 124 -3.33 12.65 35.00
C LEU A 124 -3.50 14.18 34.91
N TYR A 125 -4.33 14.78 35.71
CA TYR A 125 -4.60 16.23 35.65
C TYR A 125 -3.61 17.14 36.37
N TYR A 126 -2.66 16.57 37.16
CA TYR A 126 -1.79 17.39 38.04
C TYR A 126 -0.32 16.97 38.07
N ALA A 127 0.25 16.46 37.02
CA ALA A 127 1.71 16.23 36.96
C ALA A 127 2.48 17.42 36.40
N GLY A 128 2.06 18.61 36.72
CA GLY A 128 2.73 19.88 36.39
C GLY A 128 3.47 20.50 37.58
N THR A 129 3.90 19.76 38.60
CA THR A 129 4.82 20.27 39.62
C THR A 129 5.57 19.14 40.30
N ASN A 130 6.90 19.12 40.12
CA ASN A 130 7.93 18.59 40.99
C ASN A 130 7.46 17.62 42.09
N GLY A 131 7.32 16.34 41.78
CA GLY A 131 7.15 15.27 42.74
C GLY A 131 8.21 14.19 42.51
N THR A 132 9.28 14.23 43.27
CA THR A 132 10.20 13.11 43.47
C THR A 132 9.44 11.96 44.10
N ASP A 133 8.98 10.99 43.31
CA ASP A 133 8.46 9.73 43.87
C ASP A 133 9.61 8.83 44.27
N THR A 134 9.66 8.58 45.57
CA THR A 134 10.67 7.81 46.29
C THR A 134 10.46 6.28 46.19
N ASN A 135 9.91 5.75 45.13
CA ASN A 135 9.86 4.32 44.90
C ASN A 135 10.59 3.98 43.61
N GLY A 136 11.83 3.48 43.79
CA GLY A 136 12.80 3.13 42.77
C GLY A 136 12.36 1.98 41.81
N GLN A 137 11.27 2.15 41.10
CA GLN A 137 10.97 1.38 39.92
C GLN A 137 11.18 2.29 38.70
N ASN A 138 12.13 1.90 37.86
CA ASN A 138 12.37 2.49 36.55
C ASN A 138 11.14 2.24 35.62
N GLY A 139 10.01 2.83 35.97
CA GLY A 139 8.89 3.00 35.05
C GLY A 139 9.25 4.14 34.12
N LEU A 140 9.25 3.91 32.82
CA LEU A 140 9.26 4.96 31.82
C LEU A 140 8.17 5.99 32.18
N VAL A 141 8.59 7.14 32.73
CA VAL A 141 7.69 8.26 32.99
C VAL A 141 7.42 8.88 31.62
N LEU A 142 6.30 8.51 31.02
CA LEU A 142 5.82 9.00 29.72
C LEU A 142 5.68 10.53 29.65
N ASN A 143 5.81 11.24 30.76
CA ASN A 143 5.74 12.70 30.79
C ASN A 143 6.94 13.40 30.14
N ASP A 144 8.11 12.75 30.09
CA ASP A 144 9.32 13.41 29.54
C ASP A 144 9.58 13.08 28.05
N VAL A 145 8.82 12.14 27.45
CA VAL A 145 9.13 11.64 26.11
C VAL A 145 8.18 12.14 25.02
N TYR A 146 7.02 12.71 25.39
CA TYR A 146 5.99 13.10 24.41
C TYR A 146 5.34 14.46 24.70
N GLU A 147 6.12 15.49 24.99
CA GLU A 147 5.71 16.86 24.68
C GLU A 147 6.06 17.11 23.20
N GLU A 148 5.32 16.48 22.30
CA GLU A 148 5.39 16.84 20.90
C GLU A 148 4.63 18.15 20.71
N HIS A 149 5.36 19.22 20.47
CA HIS A 149 4.80 20.51 20.12
C HIS A 149 4.45 20.48 18.62
N ASP A 150 3.29 21.05 18.25
CA ASP A 150 2.99 21.34 16.86
C ASP A 150 3.91 22.46 16.34
N GLU A 151 3.84 22.75 15.04
CA GLU A 151 4.64 23.81 14.41
C GLU A 151 4.43 25.20 15.06
N ASP A 152 3.33 25.40 15.81
CA ASP A 152 2.98 26.60 16.55
C ASP A 152 3.40 26.56 18.02
N GLY A 153 4.10 25.50 18.46
CA GLY A 153 4.58 25.34 19.83
C GLY A 153 3.50 24.96 20.83
N LYS A 154 2.32 24.49 20.41
CA LYS A 154 1.27 23.97 21.28
C LYS A 154 1.48 22.48 21.53
N ILE A 155 1.25 22.07 22.78
CA ILE A 155 1.25 20.65 23.16
C ILE A 155 0.18 19.92 22.35
N LYS A 156 0.58 18.91 21.57
CA LYS A 156 -0.37 18.04 20.86
C LYS A 156 -1.37 17.46 21.87
N ASP A 157 -2.64 17.50 21.51
CA ASP A 157 -3.72 16.98 22.34
C ASP A 157 -3.46 15.49 22.63
N ARG A 158 -3.64 15.08 23.89
CA ARG A 158 -3.47 13.69 24.37
C ARG A 158 -4.30 12.67 23.57
N THR A 159 -5.45 13.09 23.07
CA THR A 159 -6.30 12.29 22.19
C THR A 159 -5.53 11.89 20.92
N THR A 160 -4.79 12.82 20.33
CA THR A 160 -3.99 12.57 19.12
C THR A 160 -2.88 11.54 19.36
N VAL A 161 -2.21 11.58 20.53
CA VAL A 161 -1.16 10.61 20.88
C VAL A 161 -1.75 9.22 21.07
N TYR A 162 -2.88 9.12 21.80
CA TYR A 162 -3.57 7.85 22.02
C TYR A 162 -4.08 7.26 20.68
N ASP A 163 -4.68 8.06 19.84
CA ASP A 163 -5.16 7.65 18.51
C ASP A 163 -4.01 7.17 17.63
N THR A 164 -2.84 7.83 17.71
CA THR A 164 -1.63 7.39 17.00
C THR A 164 -1.16 6.02 17.50
N LEU A 165 -1.10 5.83 18.83
CA LEU A 165 -0.71 4.54 19.42
C LEU A 165 -1.67 3.40 19.04
N ILE A 166 -2.98 3.68 19.02
CA ILE A 166 -3.97 2.69 18.55
C ILE A 166 -3.79 2.39 17.06
N SER A 167 -3.54 3.39 16.23
CA SER A 167 -3.27 3.22 14.81
C SER A 167 -2.01 2.37 14.57
N ASP A 168 -0.93 2.66 15.29
CA ASP A 168 0.32 1.88 15.22
C ASP A 168 0.12 0.44 15.69
N TYR A 169 -0.64 0.25 16.78
CA TYR A 169 -0.99 -1.08 17.28
C TYR A 169 -1.74 -1.90 16.24
N VAL A 170 -2.76 -1.32 15.60
CA VAL A 170 -3.55 -1.99 14.55
C VAL A 170 -2.66 -2.29 13.34
N THR A 171 -1.82 -1.35 12.93
CA THR A 171 -0.90 -1.53 11.81
C THR A 171 0.09 -2.67 12.06
N LEU A 172 0.66 -2.74 13.26
CA LEU A 172 1.59 -3.83 13.64
C LEU A 172 0.87 -5.18 13.72
N LEU A 173 -0.38 -5.21 14.23
CA LEU A 173 -1.19 -6.44 14.25
C LEU A 173 -1.48 -6.94 12.83
N ASN A 174 -1.84 -6.05 11.91
CA ASN A 174 -2.09 -6.41 10.51
C ASN A 174 -0.82 -6.96 9.87
N ARG A 175 0.32 -6.28 10.00
CA ARG A 175 1.61 -6.75 9.48
C ARG A 175 2.02 -8.11 10.04
N LYS A 176 1.82 -8.33 11.36
CA LYS A 176 2.04 -9.63 11.99
C LYS A 176 1.13 -10.70 11.38
N SER A 177 -0.15 -10.40 11.20
CA SER A 177 -1.12 -11.30 10.59
C SER A 177 -0.74 -11.65 9.16
N ASP A 178 -0.39 -10.65 8.34
CA ASP A 178 0.03 -10.84 6.95
C ASP A 178 1.28 -11.73 6.87
N SER A 179 2.28 -11.47 7.73
CA SER A 179 3.48 -12.33 7.79
C SER A 179 3.16 -13.78 8.19
N LEU A 180 2.16 -14.01 9.06
CA LEU A 180 1.73 -15.37 9.41
C LEU A 180 0.99 -16.06 8.27
N ILE A 181 0.19 -15.32 7.50
CA ILE A 181 -0.50 -15.83 6.30
C ILE A 181 0.53 -16.23 5.26
N ASP A 182 1.52 -15.38 5.00
CA ASP A 182 2.61 -15.66 4.06
C ASP A 182 3.46 -16.85 4.51
N ALA A 183 3.74 -16.97 5.81
CA ALA A 183 4.43 -18.13 6.37
C ALA A 183 3.60 -19.42 6.18
N ALA A 184 2.29 -19.37 6.43
CA ALA A 184 1.41 -20.51 6.23
C ALA A 184 1.35 -20.94 4.75
N TYR A 185 1.34 -19.98 3.82
CA TYR A 185 1.45 -20.27 2.39
C TYR A 185 2.77 -20.94 2.05
N CYS A 186 3.90 -20.40 2.53
CA CYS A 186 5.20 -21.04 2.31
C CYS A 186 5.24 -22.48 2.88
N GLN A 187 4.70 -22.68 4.07
CA GLN A 187 4.61 -24.02 4.68
C GLN A 187 3.76 -24.97 3.82
N TYR A 188 2.63 -24.51 3.30
CA TYR A 188 1.80 -25.31 2.40
C TYR A 188 2.54 -25.73 1.13
N ILE A 189 3.33 -24.85 0.52
CA ILE A 189 4.18 -25.19 -0.64
C ILE A 189 5.25 -26.22 -0.24
N ILE A 190 5.91 -26.02 0.89
CA ILE A 190 6.92 -26.96 1.41
C ILE A 190 6.29 -28.34 1.59
N ASP A 191 5.13 -28.44 2.23
CA ASP A 191 4.44 -29.69 2.50
C ASP A 191 4.00 -30.40 1.21
N THR A 192 3.49 -29.62 0.25
CA THR A 192 3.04 -30.14 -1.05
C THR A 192 4.21 -30.73 -1.85
N PHE A 193 5.32 -30.00 -1.94
CA PHE A 193 6.47 -30.43 -2.73
C PHE A 193 7.45 -31.33 -1.95
N SER A 194 7.30 -31.51 -0.64
CA SER A 194 8.12 -32.45 0.14
C SER A 194 7.78 -33.91 -0.17
N LYS A 195 6.55 -34.20 -0.54
CA LYS A 195 6.14 -35.53 -0.98
C LYS A 195 6.69 -35.80 -2.37
N ALA A 196 7.14 -37.05 -2.60
CA ALA A 196 7.54 -37.45 -3.95
C ALA A 196 6.33 -37.36 -4.89
N PRO A 197 6.48 -36.87 -6.12
CA PRO A 197 5.39 -36.88 -7.09
C PRO A 197 5.01 -38.30 -7.47
N ASP A 198 3.72 -38.55 -7.66
CA ASP A 198 3.24 -39.83 -8.23
C ASP A 198 3.63 -39.93 -9.72
N ALA A 199 3.55 -41.14 -10.31
CA ALA A 199 3.96 -41.37 -11.68
C ALA A 199 3.17 -40.55 -12.73
N THR A 200 2.00 -40.04 -12.39
CA THR A 200 1.16 -39.22 -13.24
C THR A 200 1.36 -37.69 -13.03
N GLU A 201 2.09 -37.30 -11.99
CA GLU A 201 2.34 -35.90 -11.66
C GLU A 201 3.64 -35.38 -12.31
N ASN A 202 3.75 -34.08 -12.51
CA ASN A 202 4.90 -33.38 -13.11
C ASN A 202 5.29 -33.95 -14.49
N THR A 203 4.29 -34.37 -15.26
CA THR A 203 4.50 -34.88 -16.63
C THR A 203 4.82 -33.75 -17.60
N ALA A 204 5.44 -34.08 -18.74
CA ALA A 204 5.68 -33.10 -19.81
C ALA A 204 4.37 -32.48 -20.35
N GLU A 205 3.30 -33.30 -20.38
CA GLU A 205 1.98 -32.85 -20.85
C GLU A 205 1.32 -31.88 -19.87
N ALA A 206 1.33 -32.20 -18.57
CA ALA A 206 0.82 -31.32 -17.52
C ALA A 206 1.59 -29.97 -17.50
N ARG A 207 2.90 -30.02 -17.64
CA ARG A 207 3.74 -28.82 -17.74
C ARG A 207 3.40 -27.98 -18.96
N ALA A 208 3.28 -28.58 -20.14
CA ALA A 208 2.93 -27.88 -21.37
C ALA A 208 1.54 -27.24 -21.28
N SER A 209 0.58 -27.90 -20.63
CA SER A 209 -0.76 -27.35 -20.36
C SER A 209 -0.70 -26.08 -19.52
N VAL A 210 0.02 -26.13 -18.41
CA VAL A 210 0.16 -24.97 -17.50
C VAL A 210 0.97 -23.83 -18.12
N GLU A 211 2.04 -24.14 -18.86
CA GLU A 211 2.81 -23.13 -19.61
C GLU A 211 1.96 -22.45 -20.68
N ALA A 212 1.07 -23.18 -21.35
CA ALA A 212 0.11 -22.62 -22.30
C ALA A 212 -0.91 -21.71 -21.60
N GLU A 213 -1.42 -22.10 -20.44
CA GLU A 213 -2.34 -21.28 -19.65
C GLU A 213 -1.67 -20.00 -19.13
N ILE A 214 -0.43 -20.07 -18.66
CA ILE A 214 0.37 -18.90 -18.27
C ILE A 214 0.53 -17.94 -19.46
N SER A 215 0.90 -18.47 -20.64
CA SER A 215 1.05 -17.67 -21.85
C SER A 215 -0.25 -17.00 -22.31
N ALA A 216 -1.37 -17.74 -22.22
CA ALA A 216 -2.68 -17.19 -22.54
C ALA A 216 -3.09 -16.08 -21.55
N LEU A 217 -2.80 -16.26 -20.25
CA LEU A 217 -3.07 -15.26 -19.24
C LEU A 217 -2.19 -14.02 -19.40
N GLN A 218 -0.91 -14.20 -19.71
CA GLN A 218 0.00 -13.07 -20.02
C GLN A 218 -0.50 -12.26 -21.23
N THR A 219 -0.88 -12.94 -22.31
CA THR A 219 -1.44 -12.26 -23.50
C THR A 219 -2.71 -11.47 -23.13
N ARG A 220 -3.60 -12.06 -22.36
CA ARG A 220 -4.83 -11.39 -21.89
C ARG A 220 -4.52 -10.17 -21.01
N LEU A 221 -3.54 -10.26 -20.12
CA LEU A 221 -3.11 -9.16 -19.27
C LEU A 221 -2.45 -8.04 -20.08
N ASP A 222 -1.66 -8.37 -21.11
CA ASP A 222 -1.06 -7.39 -22.00
C ASP A 222 -2.14 -6.63 -22.80
N ASP A 223 -3.14 -7.33 -23.34
CA ASP A 223 -4.27 -6.72 -24.04
C ASP A 223 -5.06 -5.77 -23.12
N LEU A 224 -5.39 -6.23 -21.91
CA LEU A 224 -6.08 -5.42 -20.89
C LEU A 224 -5.25 -4.22 -20.46
N TYR A 225 -3.93 -4.37 -20.36
CA TYR A 225 -3.04 -3.28 -20.02
C TYR A 225 -3.01 -2.18 -21.09
N GLN A 226 -3.07 -2.52 -22.38
CA GLN A 226 -3.19 -1.53 -23.44
C GLN A 226 -4.52 -0.75 -23.32
N VAL A 227 -5.62 -1.45 -23.05
CA VAL A 227 -6.92 -0.81 -22.83
C VAL A 227 -6.89 0.07 -21.58
N LEU A 228 -6.27 -0.41 -20.49
CA LEU A 228 -6.07 0.34 -19.26
C LEU A 228 -5.31 1.65 -19.50
N LEU A 229 -4.22 1.63 -20.24
CA LEU A 229 -3.43 2.82 -20.54
C LEU A 229 -4.27 3.90 -21.25
N VAL A 230 -5.04 3.50 -22.26
CA VAL A 230 -5.91 4.43 -23.01
C VAL A 230 -7.01 5.00 -22.12
N THR A 231 -7.64 4.15 -21.30
CA THR A 231 -8.70 4.57 -20.36
C THR A 231 -8.16 5.51 -19.28
N MET A 232 -6.96 5.25 -18.76
CA MET A 232 -6.34 6.08 -17.74
C MET A 232 -5.83 7.43 -18.28
N GLU A 233 -5.43 7.50 -19.54
CA GLU A 233 -5.12 8.77 -20.19
C GLU A 233 -6.35 9.70 -20.18
N GLU A 234 -7.50 9.23 -20.68
CA GLU A 234 -8.75 9.98 -20.66
C GLU A 234 -9.28 10.27 -19.25
N TYR A 235 -9.10 9.33 -18.33
CA TYR A 235 -9.44 9.55 -16.91
C TYR A 235 -8.66 10.72 -16.32
N ASN A 236 -7.36 10.79 -16.59
CA ASN A 236 -6.52 11.88 -16.08
C ASN A 236 -6.93 13.23 -16.70
N GLU A 237 -7.28 13.26 -17.99
CA GLU A 237 -7.81 14.46 -18.65
C GLU A 237 -9.14 14.89 -18.02
N TYR A 238 -10.04 13.95 -17.79
CA TYR A 238 -11.32 14.18 -17.11
C TYR A 238 -11.11 14.77 -15.71
N MET A 239 -10.24 14.17 -14.89
CA MET A 239 -9.95 14.64 -13.53
C MET A 239 -9.28 16.02 -13.53
N CYS A 240 -8.41 16.30 -14.49
CA CYS A 240 -7.84 17.64 -14.66
C CYS A 240 -8.93 18.68 -15.00
N ALA A 241 -9.85 18.35 -15.89
CA ALA A 241 -10.94 19.25 -16.29
C ALA A 241 -11.90 19.53 -15.11
N VAL A 242 -12.26 18.52 -14.33
CA VAL A 242 -13.10 18.64 -13.12
C VAL A 242 -12.41 19.52 -12.08
N ASN A 243 -11.13 19.29 -11.79
CA ASN A 243 -10.38 20.05 -10.80
C ASN A 243 -10.18 21.53 -11.22
N VAL A 244 -9.92 21.79 -12.50
CA VAL A 244 -9.84 23.17 -13.02
C VAL A 244 -11.18 23.86 -12.91
N GLY A 245 -12.29 23.17 -13.19
CA GLY A 245 -13.64 23.70 -13.00
C GLY A 245 -13.91 24.15 -11.57
N VAL A 246 -13.50 23.34 -10.57
CA VAL A 246 -13.63 23.68 -9.13
C VAL A 246 -12.77 24.89 -8.77
N LEU A 247 -11.54 24.97 -9.23
CA LEU A 247 -10.65 26.10 -8.98
C LEU A 247 -11.17 27.39 -9.61
N SER A 248 -11.76 27.34 -10.82
CA SER A 248 -12.32 28.51 -11.48
C SER A 248 -13.56 29.07 -10.75
N THR A 249 -14.38 28.22 -10.15
CA THR A 249 -15.55 28.66 -9.38
C THR A 249 -15.18 29.26 -8.02
N THR A 250 -14.08 28.83 -7.42
CA THR A 250 -13.57 29.41 -6.15
C THR A 250 -12.81 30.72 -6.36
N ALA A 251 -12.14 30.88 -7.50
CA ALA A 251 -11.39 32.11 -7.81
C ALA A 251 -12.27 33.36 -8.03
N VAL A 252 -13.53 33.19 -8.41
CA VAL A 252 -14.48 34.32 -8.64
C VAL A 252 -14.90 35.02 -7.34
N SER A 253 -14.70 34.39 -6.17
CA SER A 253 -15.04 35.02 -4.87
C SER A 253 -13.87 35.78 -4.21
N ALA A 254 -12.65 35.68 -4.72
CA ALA A 254 -11.54 36.50 -4.23
C ALA A 254 -11.69 37.93 -4.74
N ARG A 255 -12.26 38.82 -3.91
CA ARG A 255 -12.25 40.26 -4.18
C ARG A 255 -10.78 40.71 -4.27
N VAL A 256 -10.26 40.72 -5.49
CA VAL A 256 -8.96 41.30 -5.76
C VAL A 256 -9.02 42.78 -5.37
N ASN A 257 -8.23 43.15 -4.38
CA ASN A 257 -8.21 44.54 -3.93
C ASN A 257 -7.41 45.35 -4.96
N VAL A 258 -8.11 45.75 -6.06
CA VAL A 258 -7.54 46.47 -7.20
C VAL A 258 -6.72 47.68 -6.76
N LYS A 259 -7.13 48.33 -5.66
CA LYS A 259 -6.40 49.47 -5.08
C LYS A 259 -5.02 49.10 -4.59
N LEU A 260 -4.87 47.90 -3.99
CA LEU A 260 -3.58 47.41 -3.50
C LEU A 260 -2.61 47.10 -4.66
N TYR A 261 -3.11 46.48 -5.72
CA TYR A 261 -2.30 46.17 -6.91
C TYR A 261 -1.93 47.43 -7.71
N MET A 262 -2.83 48.43 -7.79
CA MET A 262 -2.50 49.73 -8.38
C MET A 262 -1.41 50.46 -7.59
N MET A 263 -1.48 50.43 -6.24
CA MET A 263 -0.45 51.02 -5.40
C MET A 263 0.91 50.34 -5.57
N LEU A 264 0.90 49.02 -5.63
CA LEU A 264 2.14 48.22 -5.85
C LEU A 264 2.73 48.52 -7.24
N GLY A 265 1.91 48.61 -8.28
CA GLY A 265 2.33 48.96 -9.63
C GLY A 265 2.99 50.34 -9.69
N VAL A 266 2.42 51.36 -9.04
CA VAL A 266 3.01 52.71 -8.99
C VAL A 266 4.36 52.71 -8.29
N VAL A 267 4.52 51.98 -7.21
CA VAL A 267 5.81 51.87 -6.49
C VAL A 267 6.89 51.18 -7.37
N VAL A 268 6.55 50.11 -8.07
CA VAL A 268 7.47 49.42 -8.98
C VAL A 268 7.90 50.29 -10.14
N PHE A 269 6.95 51.04 -10.76
CA PHE A 269 7.26 51.98 -11.83
C PHE A 269 8.13 53.17 -11.33
N PHE A 270 7.90 53.63 -10.12
CA PHE A 270 8.72 54.70 -9.53
C PHE A 270 10.17 54.24 -9.30
N ILE A 271 10.34 53.01 -8.78
CA ILE A 271 11.69 52.43 -8.57
C ILE A 271 12.41 52.20 -9.91
N LEU A 272 11.72 51.69 -10.92
CA LEU A 272 12.29 51.49 -12.25
C LEU A 272 12.62 52.83 -12.93
N GLY A 273 11.78 53.87 -12.76
CA GLY A 273 12.03 55.19 -13.29
C GLY A 273 13.25 55.88 -12.65
N VAL A 274 13.41 55.75 -11.32
CA VAL A 274 14.57 56.28 -10.61
C VAL A 274 15.86 55.54 -10.99
N CYS A 275 15.81 54.21 -11.12
CA CYS A 275 16.98 53.41 -11.57
C CYS A 275 17.35 53.76 -13.02
N GLY A 276 16.39 53.97 -13.91
CA GLY A 276 16.64 54.34 -15.30
C GLY A 276 17.14 55.78 -15.51
N ALA A 277 16.91 56.68 -14.52
CA ALA A 277 17.41 58.07 -14.56
C ALA A 277 18.83 58.22 -13.94
N LEU A 278 19.31 57.19 -13.26
CA LEU A 278 20.64 57.12 -12.63
C LEU A 278 21.68 56.32 -13.44
N LEU A 279 21.26 55.65 -14.52
CA LEU A 279 22.09 55.04 -15.55
C LEU A 279 22.24 55.95 -16.77
#